data_9d33ac67aa72dd34eb85e5e4565f62f2
#
_entry.id   9d33ac67aa72dd34eb85e5e4565f62f2
#
_cell.length_a   1.000
_cell.length_b   1.000
_cell.length_c   1.000
_cell.angle_alpha   90.00
_cell.angle_beta   90.00
_cell.angle_gamma   90.00
#
_symmetry.space_group_name_H-M   'P 1'
#
loop_
_entity.id
_entity.type
_entity.pdbx_description
1 polymer ?
#
loop_
_entity_poly.entity_id
_entity_poly.type
_entity_poly.pdbx_seq_one_letter_code
_entity_poly.pdbx_strand_id
1 'polypeptide(L)'
;MANILLLDPAGALVDFGVRCLAEGHSVKQWIRPHGQERSKIGRGLIDQVQNWQIHAKNADLIVLSDNAFQMRELEKFHEEGYPIIGTNQLGAKMELDRDYGQEIMKKAGLSVIPSHEFHDYNSAIDFVKANPKRYVSKPSGDADKALSYVSKSAADMVFMLQRWKETGKRRDFILQEFVPGIEFGVGTWVGPNGFTKNILEGFEHKKLMSGNYGCNTGEQGTVIKYVSESKLFDDTLKRFEDYLVYIGHTGYVDLAFIIDEKGEPRPLEWTMRKGWPLFNIQQALHKGSVVDWMVDLLDGKDTLKVRKDIATGVVIPIGDYPRSKTTGRDHSGFPIYGLPDELTTDFALCEVMVGNAPQNDENGIVERPSIVTAGDYVLVANGLGKTVKQACERAYKNVDKIEIPDCINVRDDIGEALEHQLPVLHGYGYATEFIYDEVKESEE
;
A
#
# COMPACT_ATOMS: atom_id res chain seq x y z
N MET A 1 -14.02 -1.00 25.33
CA MET A 1 -13.65 -2.34 24.81
C MET A 1 -14.61 -2.67 23.67
N ALA A 2 -14.10 -2.85 22.45
CA ALA A 2 -14.88 -3.15 21.26
C ALA A 2 -14.49 -4.53 20.70
N ASN A 3 -15.41 -5.18 19.99
CA ASN A 3 -15.16 -6.41 19.24
C ASN A 3 -14.81 -6.05 17.81
N ILE A 4 -13.58 -6.33 17.37
CA ILE A 4 -13.05 -5.97 16.06
C ILE A 4 -12.88 -7.23 15.23
N LEU A 5 -13.40 -7.21 14.01
CA LEU A 5 -13.22 -8.26 13.02
C LEU A 5 -12.37 -7.74 11.87
N LEU A 6 -11.21 -8.35 11.65
CA LEU A 6 -10.33 -8.04 10.52
C LEU A 6 -10.59 -9.05 9.40
N LEU A 7 -11.09 -8.58 8.27
CA LEU A 7 -11.19 -9.36 7.03
C LEU A 7 -9.96 -9.08 6.18
N ASP A 8 -8.97 -9.93 6.34
CA ASP A 8 -7.59 -9.69 5.94
C ASP A 8 -7.01 -10.88 5.16
N PRO A 9 -7.43 -11.06 3.89
CA PRO A 9 -7.07 -12.26 3.12
C PRO A 9 -5.57 -12.49 2.97
N ALA A 10 -4.77 -11.43 3.00
CA ALA A 10 -3.32 -11.47 2.79
C ALA A 10 -2.48 -11.31 4.08
N GLY A 11 -3.11 -10.99 5.23
CA GLY A 11 -2.38 -10.75 6.47
C GLY A 11 -1.77 -9.34 6.58
N ALA A 12 -2.33 -8.35 5.89
CA ALA A 12 -1.82 -6.98 5.87
C ALA A 12 -2.16 -6.15 7.13
N LEU A 13 -3.05 -6.64 7.99
CA LEU A 13 -3.55 -5.94 9.17
C LEU A 13 -3.01 -6.49 10.50
N VAL A 14 -1.94 -7.28 10.48
CA VAL A 14 -1.35 -7.86 11.71
C VAL A 14 -0.94 -6.75 12.68
N ASP A 15 -0.21 -5.75 12.23
CA ASP A 15 0.20 -4.60 13.06
C ASP A 15 -1.01 -3.87 13.66
N PHE A 16 -2.02 -3.55 12.85
CA PHE A 16 -3.24 -2.91 13.31
C PHE A 16 -3.98 -3.76 14.37
N GLY A 17 -4.10 -5.06 14.13
CA GLY A 17 -4.72 -5.98 15.08
C GLY A 17 -3.99 -6.06 16.43
N VAL A 18 -2.67 -6.10 16.42
CA VAL A 18 -1.83 -6.06 17.63
C VAL A 18 -2.02 -4.75 18.40
N ARG A 19 -2.09 -3.62 17.70
CA ARG A 19 -2.37 -2.31 18.33
C ARG A 19 -3.76 -2.25 18.94
N CYS A 20 -4.78 -2.80 18.28
CA CYS A 20 -6.12 -2.90 18.84
C CYS A 20 -6.14 -3.76 20.12
N LEU A 21 -5.40 -4.87 20.15
CA LEU A 21 -5.25 -5.69 21.36
C LEU A 21 -4.55 -4.93 22.49
N ALA A 22 -3.52 -4.15 22.17
CA ALA A 22 -2.80 -3.32 23.14
C ALA A 22 -3.68 -2.21 23.75
N GLU A 23 -4.70 -1.72 23.01
CA GLU A 23 -5.72 -0.79 23.54
C GLU A 23 -6.83 -1.50 24.33
N GLY A 24 -6.76 -2.82 24.50
CA GLY A 24 -7.72 -3.61 25.28
C GLY A 24 -8.98 -4.01 24.52
N HIS A 25 -8.97 -3.95 23.18
CA HIS A 25 -10.07 -4.45 22.37
C HIS A 25 -9.99 -5.96 22.17
N SER A 26 -11.11 -6.61 21.83
CA SER A 26 -11.16 -8.01 21.38
C SER A 26 -11.00 -8.04 19.87
N VAL A 27 -10.01 -8.78 19.36
CA VAL A 27 -9.70 -8.80 17.92
C VAL A 27 -9.79 -10.23 17.39
N LYS A 28 -10.52 -10.39 16.30
CA LYS A 28 -10.55 -11.63 15.52
C LYS A 28 -10.11 -11.32 14.09
N GLN A 29 -9.27 -12.19 13.52
CA GLN A 29 -8.75 -12.02 12.17
C GLN A 29 -9.09 -13.22 11.31
N TRP A 30 -9.67 -12.95 10.15
CA TRP A 30 -9.81 -13.93 9.09
C TRP A 30 -8.72 -13.70 8.04
N ILE A 31 -7.87 -14.70 7.84
CA ILE A 31 -6.86 -14.75 6.78
C ILE A 31 -7.21 -15.91 5.87
N ARG A 32 -7.01 -15.74 4.55
CA ARG A 32 -7.30 -16.80 3.57
C ARG A 32 -6.50 -18.07 3.92
N PRO A 33 -7.17 -19.21 4.14
CA PRO A 33 -6.47 -20.44 4.40
C PRO A 33 -5.72 -20.93 3.16
N HIS A 34 -4.63 -21.63 3.36
CA HIS A 34 -3.89 -22.30 2.29
C HIS A 34 -4.34 -23.77 2.21
N GLY A 35 -5.28 -24.08 1.32
CA GLY A 35 -5.96 -25.39 1.33
C GLY A 35 -6.76 -25.60 2.61
N GLN A 36 -6.43 -26.65 3.38
CA GLN A 36 -7.05 -26.93 4.68
C GLN A 36 -6.28 -26.33 5.87
N GLU A 37 -5.10 -25.77 5.65
CA GLU A 37 -4.26 -25.23 6.72
C GLU A 37 -4.58 -23.76 6.99
N ARG A 38 -4.57 -23.40 8.29
CA ARG A 38 -4.66 -22.01 8.70
C ARG A 38 -3.39 -21.26 8.29
N SER A 39 -3.53 -19.98 7.99
CA SER A 39 -2.38 -19.12 7.74
C SER A 39 -1.41 -19.12 8.93
N LYS A 40 -0.11 -19.10 8.64
CA LYS A 40 0.93 -18.87 9.63
C LYS A 40 0.99 -17.39 10.07
N ILE A 41 0.63 -16.46 9.17
CA ILE A 41 0.68 -15.02 9.42
C ILE A 41 -0.23 -14.65 10.58
N GLY A 42 0.30 -13.90 11.56
CA GLY A 42 -0.45 -13.49 12.77
C GLY A 42 -0.68 -14.58 13.80
N ARG A 43 -0.22 -15.82 13.56
CA ARG A 43 -0.42 -16.94 14.50
C ARG A 43 0.28 -16.66 15.83
N GLY A 44 -0.48 -16.81 16.92
CA GLY A 44 -0.03 -16.52 18.28
C GLY A 44 -0.05 -15.05 18.67
N LEU A 45 -0.32 -14.15 17.73
CA LEU A 45 -0.47 -12.70 17.97
C LEU A 45 -1.95 -12.29 18.02
N ILE A 46 -2.77 -12.83 17.11
CA ILE A 46 -4.18 -12.48 16.98
C ILE A 46 -5.00 -13.76 16.88
N ASP A 47 -6.21 -13.76 17.45
CA ASP A 47 -7.14 -14.90 17.36
C ASP A 47 -7.68 -15.04 15.93
N GLN A 48 -7.24 -16.12 15.24
CA GLN A 48 -7.63 -16.41 13.86
C GLN A 48 -8.94 -17.21 13.81
N VAL A 49 -9.88 -16.74 12.98
CA VAL A 49 -11.17 -17.38 12.76
C VAL A 49 -11.29 -17.98 11.36
N GLN A 50 -12.04 -19.07 11.22
CA GLN A 50 -12.29 -19.73 9.94
C GLN A 50 -13.57 -19.19 9.28
N ASN A 51 -14.62 -19.00 10.06
CA ASN A 51 -15.92 -18.49 9.60
C ASN A 51 -16.12 -17.09 10.15
N TRP A 52 -15.79 -16.10 9.36
CA TRP A 52 -15.90 -14.69 9.73
C TRP A 52 -17.36 -14.21 9.87
N GLN A 53 -18.30 -14.81 9.12
CA GLN A 53 -19.71 -14.41 9.11
C GLN A 53 -20.37 -14.54 10.49
N ILE A 54 -19.95 -15.55 11.27
CA ILE A 54 -20.46 -15.77 12.64
C ILE A 54 -20.02 -14.60 13.54
N HIS A 55 -18.80 -14.10 13.32
CA HIS A 55 -18.21 -13.04 14.15
C HIS A 55 -18.67 -11.65 13.73
N ALA A 56 -19.04 -11.45 12.46
CA ALA A 56 -19.54 -10.18 11.94
C ALA A 56 -20.75 -9.68 12.72
N LYS A 57 -21.66 -10.58 13.15
CA LYS A 57 -22.89 -10.23 13.88
C LYS A 57 -22.67 -9.51 15.21
N ASN A 58 -21.53 -9.71 15.84
CA ASN A 58 -21.19 -9.16 17.14
C ASN A 58 -19.99 -8.19 17.05
N ALA A 59 -19.58 -7.80 15.86
CA ALA A 59 -18.49 -6.88 15.67
C ALA A 59 -18.98 -5.43 15.82
N ASP A 60 -18.28 -4.67 16.64
CA ASP A 60 -18.45 -3.21 16.75
C ASP A 60 -17.73 -2.48 15.62
N LEU A 61 -16.76 -3.15 14.99
CA LEU A 61 -16.00 -2.66 13.83
C LEU A 61 -15.51 -3.84 12.97
N ILE A 62 -15.76 -3.77 11.67
CA ILE A 62 -15.22 -4.69 10.66
C ILE A 62 -14.26 -3.92 9.76
N VAL A 63 -13.03 -4.40 9.60
CA VAL A 63 -11.99 -3.72 8.82
C VAL A 63 -11.54 -4.60 7.67
N LEU A 64 -11.68 -4.11 6.43
CA LEU A 64 -11.23 -4.80 5.23
C LEU A 64 -9.81 -4.35 4.86
N SER A 65 -8.92 -5.30 4.51
CA SER A 65 -7.60 -4.98 3.92
C SER A 65 -7.56 -5.05 2.39
N ASP A 66 -8.58 -5.66 1.78
CA ASP A 66 -8.61 -6.03 0.37
C ASP A 66 -9.94 -5.62 -0.26
N ASN A 67 -9.96 -5.49 -1.57
CA ASN A 67 -11.13 -5.17 -2.39
C ASN A 67 -11.47 -6.24 -3.43
N ALA A 68 -10.76 -7.36 -3.47
CA ALA A 68 -11.01 -8.48 -4.39
C ALA A 68 -11.74 -9.66 -3.73
N PHE A 69 -11.71 -9.73 -2.38
CA PHE A 69 -12.22 -10.87 -1.62
C PHE A 69 -13.72 -10.76 -1.35
N GLN A 70 -14.48 -11.78 -1.81
CA GLN A 70 -15.90 -11.98 -1.50
C GLN A 70 -16.80 -10.72 -1.56
N MET A 71 -16.54 -9.79 -2.47
CA MET A 71 -17.26 -8.52 -2.53
C MET A 71 -18.78 -8.66 -2.67
N ARG A 72 -19.27 -9.69 -3.36
CA ARG A 72 -20.72 -9.95 -3.48
C ARG A 72 -21.37 -10.35 -2.15
N GLU A 73 -20.64 -11.07 -1.30
CA GLU A 73 -21.12 -11.45 0.03
C GLU A 73 -21.05 -10.26 0.97
N LEU A 74 -19.95 -9.51 0.95
CA LEU A 74 -19.76 -8.32 1.74
C LEU A 74 -20.77 -7.21 1.41
N GLU A 75 -21.22 -7.10 0.14
CA GLU A 75 -22.23 -6.13 -0.24
C GLU A 75 -23.52 -6.28 0.57
N LYS A 76 -23.95 -7.51 0.88
CA LYS A 76 -25.13 -7.76 1.73
C LYS A 76 -24.92 -7.21 3.15
N PHE A 77 -23.71 -7.33 3.70
CA PHE A 77 -23.39 -6.77 5.01
C PHE A 77 -23.37 -5.25 4.99
N HIS A 78 -22.91 -4.63 3.89
CA HIS A 78 -23.01 -3.18 3.71
C HIS A 78 -24.48 -2.74 3.65
N GLU A 79 -25.32 -3.40 2.84
CA GLU A 79 -26.75 -3.13 2.70
C GLU A 79 -27.51 -3.32 4.02
N GLU A 80 -27.11 -4.28 4.85
CA GLU A 80 -27.67 -4.55 6.17
C GLU A 80 -27.16 -3.57 7.25
N GLY A 81 -26.24 -2.65 6.90
CA GLY A 81 -25.74 -1.61 7.79
C GLY A 81 -24.70 -2.09 8.82
N TYR A 82 -23.94 -3.14 8.53
CA TYR A 82 -22.83 -3.56 9.38
C TYR A 82 -21.73 -2.49 9.43
N PRO A 83 -21.01 -2.36 10.57
CA PRO A 83 -20.00 -1.31 10.76
C PRO A 83 -18.69 -1.63 10.03
N ILE A 84 -18.65 -1.43 8.72
CA ILE A 84 -17.55 -1.83 7.85
C ILE A 84 -16.72 -0.61 7.43
N ILE A 85 -15.42 -0.61 7.76
CA ILE A 85 -14.40 0.25 7.16
C ILE A 85 -13.68 -0.51 6.06
N GLY A 86 -14.03 -0.18 4.82
CA GLY A 86 -13.49 -0.81 3.63
C GLY A 86 -14.35 -0.51 2.41
N THR A 87 -13.91 -0.95 1.24
CA THR A 87 -14.64 -0.71 0.00
C THR A 87 -15.89 -1.59 -0.11
N ASN A 88 -16.88 -1.10 -0.84
CA ASN A 88 -18.02 -1.88 -1.32
C ASN A 88 -17.77 -2.39 -2.75
N GLN A 89 -18.76 -3.07 -3.35
CA GLN A 89 -18.62 -3.67 -4.69
C GLN A 89 -18.35 -2.62 -5.79
N LEU A 90 -18.99 -1.46 -5.75
CA LEU A 90 -18.80 -0.41 -6.74
C LEU A 90 -17.43 0.28 -6.58
N GLY A 91 -17.01 0.53 -5.36
CA GLY A 91 -15.66 1.05 -5.07
C GLY A 91 -14.58 0.05 -5.51
N ALA A 92 -14.74 -1.24 -5.20
CA ALA A 92 -13.83 -2.29 -5.67
C ALA A 92 -13.74 -2.32 -7.21
N LYS A 93 -14.85 -2.12 -7.91
CA LYS A 93 -14.87 -2.05 -9.37
C LYS A 93 -14.04 -0.90 -9.93
N MET A 94 -13.97 0.24 -9.24
CA MET A 94 -13.14 1.38 -9.68
C MET A 94 -11.65 1.03 -9.75
N GLU A 95 -11.15 0.18 -8.85
CA GLU A 95 -9.75 -0.26 -8.84
C GLU A 95 -9.52 -1.49 -9.73
N LEU A 96 -10.40 -2.50 -9.66
CA LEU A 96 -10.19 -3.80 -10.30
C LEU A 96 -10.59 -3.83 -11.77
N ASP A 97 -11.59 -3.03 -12.19
CA ASP A 97 -12.00 -2.84 -13.58
C ASP A 97 -11.39 -1.52 -14.08
N ARG A 98 -10.22 -1.64 -14.70
CA ARG A 98 -9.43 -0.49 -15.15
C ARG A 98 -10.17 0.43 -16.10
N ASP A 99 -10.96 -0.13 -17.02
CA ASP A 99 -11.71 0.65 -18.02
C ASP A 99 -12.81 1.44 -17.33
N TYR A 100 -13.51 0.81 -16.38
CA TYR A 100 -14.52 1.48 -15.56
C TYR A 100 -13.88 2.61 -14.72
N GLY A 101 -12.75 2.34 -14.04
CA GLY A 101 -12.03 3.35 -13.26
C GLY A 101 -11.59 4.54 -14.10
N GLN A 102 -11.06 4.30 -15.30
CA GLN A 102 -10.67 5.36 -16.23
C GLN A 102 -11.87 6.13 -16.79
N GLU A 103 -13.00 5.45 -17.04
CA GLU A 103 -14.22 6.13 -17.47
C GLU A 103 -14.75 7.10 -16.42
N ILE A 104 -14.73 6.70 -15.14
CA ILE A 104 -15.09 7.59 -14.02
C ILE A 104 -14.16 8.80 -13.98
N MET A 105 -12.83 8.61 -14.12
CA MET A 105 -11.86 9.72 -14.18
C MET A 105 -12.16 10.67 -15.35
N LYS A 106 -12.42 10.14 -16.54
CA LYS A 106 -12.76 10.95 -17.73
C LYS A 106 -14.03 11.76 -17.53
N LYS A 107 -15.09 11.16 -16.94
CA LYS A 107 -16.35 11.85 -16.64
C LYS A 107 -16.16 13.00 -15.67
N ALA A 108 -15.23 12.88 -14.74
CA ALA A 108 -14.85 13.95 -13.82
C ALA A 108 -13.91 15.00 -14.45
N GLY A 109 -13.57 14.85 -15.74
CA GLY A 109 -12.74 15.80 -16.49
C GLY A 109 -11.23 15.65 -16.24
N LEU A 110 -10.76 14.50 -15.77
CA LEU A 110 -9.33 14.23 -15.67
C LEU A 110 -8.74 13.80 -17.02
N SER A 111 -7.50 14.22 -17.28
CA SER A 111 -6.75 13.90 -18.51
C SER A 111 -6.12 12.50 -18.41
N VAL A 112 -6.89 11.47 -18.68
CA VAL A 112 -6.46 10.07 -18.62
C VAL A 112 -5.42 9.77 -19.70
N ILE A 113 -4.40 8.99 -19.35
CA ILE A 113 -3.35 8.57 -20.27
C ILE A 113 -3.93 7.58 -21.29
N PRO A 114 -3.72 7.78 -22.61
CA PRO A 114 -4.20 6.87 -23.64
C PRO A 114 -3.71 5.44 -23.41
N SER A 115 -4.62 4.48 -23.53
CA SER A 115 -4.33 3.05 -23.41
C SER A 115 -5.09 2.25 -24.47
N HIS A 116 -4.52 1.11 -24.84
CA HIS A 116 -5.08 0.19 -25.82
C HIS A 116 -5.11 -1.22 -25.22
N GLU A 117 -6.26 -1.89 -25.32
CA GLU A 117 -6.42 -3.24 -24.82
C GLU A 117 -6.03 -4.28 -25.89
N PHE A 118 -5.39 -5.35 -25.44
CA PHE A 118 -4.96 -6.47 -26.29
C PHE A 118 -5.27 -7.81 -25.63
N HIS A 119 -5.77 -8.75 -26.46
CA HIS A 119 -6.04 -10.13 -26.09
C HIS A 119 -5.02 -11.10 -26.66
N ASP A 120 -4.09 -10.61 -27.49
CA ASP A 120 -3.00 -11.38 -28.08
C ASP A 120 -1.76 -10.51 -28.32
N TYR A 121 -0.60 -11.17 -28.32
CA TYR A 121 0.67 -10.48 -28.47
C TYR A 121 0.97 -10.02 -29.90
N ASN A 122 0.41 -10.68 -30.94
CA ASN A 122 0.71 -10.29 -32.33
C ASN A 122 0.09 -8.93 -32.64
N SER A 123 -1.19 -8.76 -32.32
CA SER A 123 -1.88 -7.47 -32.49
C SER A 123 -1.17 -6.34 -31.75
N ALA A 124 -0.67 -6.61 -30.51
CA ALA A 124 0.08 -5.64 -29.73
C ALA A 124 1.44 -5.31 -30.37
N ILE A 125 2.16 -6.30 -30.90
CA ILE A 125 3.43 -6.10 -31.61
C ILE A 125 3.23 -5.26 -32.87
N ASP A 126 2.21 -5.58 -33.66
CA ASP A 126 1.90 -4.85 -34.89
C ASP A 126 1.47 -3.40 -34.58
N PHE A 127 0.69 -3.20 -33.50
CA PHE A 127 0.33 -1.88 -33.02
C PHE A 127 1.56 -1.05 -32.63
N VAL A 128 2.48 -1.60 -31.82
CA VAL A 128 3.70 -0.89 -31.39
C VAL A 128 4.60 -0.57 -32.59
N LYS A 129 4.70 -1.47 -33.60
CA LYS A 129 5.47 -1.21 -34.82
C LYS A 129 4.86 -0.10 -35.67
N ALA A 130 3.52 -0.04 -35.75
CA ALA A 130 2.80 1.00 -36.47
C ALA A 130 2.81 2.34 -35.72
N ASN A 131 2.89 2.32 -34.39
CA ASN A 131 2.89 3.47 -33.52
C ASN A 131 4.12 3.44 -32.58
N PRO A 132 5.33 3.74 -33.09
CA PRO A 132 6.57 3.53 -32.35
C PRO A 132 6.78 4.58 -31.26
N LYS A 133 6.11 4.39 -30.11
CA LYS A 133 6.24 5.16 -28.89
C LYS A 133 6.76 4.27 -27.76
N ARG A 134 7.04 4.89 -26.62
CA ARG A 134 7.33 4.23 -25.38
C ARG A 134 6.00 3.87 -24.70
N TYR A 135 5.86 2.63 -24.23
CA TYR A 135 4.64 2.13 -23.60
C TYR A 135 4.92 1.48 -22.24
N VAL A 136 3.87 1.42 -21.42
CA VAL A 136 3.78 0.64 -20.20
C VAL A 136 2.78 -0.49 -20.44
N SER A 137 3.24 -1.74 -20.32
CA SER A 137 2.34 -2.90 -20.32
C SER A 137 1.80 -3.15 -18.92
N LYS A 138 0.50 -3.30 -18.79
CA LYS A 138 -0.15 -3.63 -17.52
C LYS A 138 -1.12 -4.80 -17.77
N PRO A 139 -1.05 -5.89 -16.98
CA PRO A 139 -2.01 -6.99 -17.09
C PRO A 139 -3.40 -6.51 -16.69
N SER A 140 -4.44 -7.11 -17.29
CA SER A 140 -5.83 -6.86 -16.91
C SER A 140 -6.23 -7.74 -15.72
N GLY A 141 -7.12 -7.21 -14.84
CA GLY A 141 -7.64 -7.92 -13.67
C GLY A 141 -6.67 -7.98 -12.49
N ASP A 142 -6.98 -8.85 -11.51
CA ASP A 142 -6.15 -9.13 -10.33
C ASP A 142 -4.95 -10.01 -10.71
N ALA A 143 -4.00 -9.43 -11.42
CA ALA A 143 -2.79 -10.11 -11.87
C ALA A 143 -1.56 -9.63 -11.09
N ASP A 144 -0.54 -10.50 -11.03
CA ASP A 144 0.73 -10.20 -10.40
C ASP A 144 1.33 -8.89 -10.93
N LYS A 145 1.53 -7.91 -10.04
CA LYS A 145 2.10 -6.60 -10.38
C LYS A 145 3.51 -6.68 -10.98
N ALA A 146 4.22 -7.78 -10.72
CA ALA A 146 5.52 -8.06 -11.35
C ALA A 146 5.44 -8.26 -12.87
N LEU A 147 4.23 -8.42 -13.44
CA LEU A 147 3.99 -8.49 -14.88
C LEU A 147 3.82 -7.11 -15.53
N SER A 148 3.71 -6.05 -14.75
CA SER A 148 3.74 -4.69 -15.28
C SER A 148 5.15 -4.35 -15.76
N TYR A 149 5.26 -3.79 -16.97
CA TYR A 149 6.54 -3.48 -17.58
C TYR A 149 6.56 -2.09 -18.19
N VAL A 150 7.52 -1.28 -17.77
CA VAL A 150 7.79 0.05 -18.32
C VAL A 150 8.91 -0.07 -19.35
N SER A 151 8.58 0.05 -20.63
CA SER A 151 9.59 -0.07 -21.68
C SER A 151 10.52 1.16 -21.74
N LYS A 152 11.75 0.94 -22.21
CA LYS A 152 12.71 2.02 -22.48
C LYS A 152 12.55 2.60 -23.88
N SER A 153 11.96 1.82 -24.80
CA SER A 153 11.69 2.23 -26.18
C SER A 153 10.59 1.35 -26.80
N ALA A 154 10.12 1.70 -28.01
CA ALA A 154 9.21 0.85 -28.77
C ALA A 154 9.84 -0.52 -29.10
N ALA A 155 11.13 -0.56 -29.46
CA ALA A 155 11.85 -1.80 -29.74
C ALA A 155 11.93 -2.70 -28.52
N ASP A 156 12.18 -2.14 -27.35
CA ASP A 156 12.19 -2.83 -26.06
C ASP A 156 10.82 -3.44 -25.75
N MET A 157 9.73 -2.71 -25.98
CA MET A 157 8.37 -3.25 -25.82
C MET A 157 8.10 -4.41 -26.79
N VAL A 158 8.48 -4.28 -28.05
CA VAL A 158 8.34 -5.36 -29.04
C VAL A 158 9.10 -6.61 -28.60
N PHE A 159 10.33 -6.46 -28.12
CA PHE A 159 11.11 -7.58 -27.59
C PHE A 159 10.39 -8.29 -26.43
N MET A 160 9.88 -7.52 -25.47
CA MET A 160 9.18 -8.10 -24.33
C MET A 160 7.88 -8.80 -24.71
N LEU A 161 7.09 -8.23 -25.62
CA LEU A 161 5.88 -8.87 -26.16
C LEU A 161 6.20 -10.20 -26.87
N GLN A 162 7.27 -10.24 -27.67
CA GLN A 162 7.75 -11.47 -28.31
C GLN A 162 8.16 -12.51 -27.26
N ARG A 163 8.92 -12.10 -26.24
CA ARG A 163 9.35 -12.98 -25.17
C ARG A 163 8.19 -13.57 -24.37
N TRP A 164 7.16 -12.76 -24.05
CA TRP A 164 5.96 -13.27 -23.37
C TRP A 164 5.14 -14.20 -24.24
N LYS A 165 5.05 -13.95 -25.53
CA LYS A 165 4.43 -14.85 -26.49
C LYS A 165 5.10 -16.23 -26.50
N GLU A 166 6.44 -16.28 -26.52
CA GLU A 166 7.21 -17.53 -26.49
C GLU A 166 7.00 -18.33 -25.20
N THR A 167 6.79 -17.66 -24.06
CA THR A 167 6.53 -18.33 -22.77
C THR A 167 5.13 -18.91 -22.64
N GLY A 168 4.27 -18.74 -23.66
CA GLY A 168 2.93 -19.31 -23.73
C GLY A 168 1.91 -18.76 -22.74
N LYS A 169 2.23 -17.70 -22.01
CA LYS A 169 1.33 -17.04 -21.05
C LYS A 169 0.35 -16.14 -21.80
N ARG A 170 -0.80 -16.68 -22.22
CA ARG A 170 -1.88 -15.87 -22.79
C ARG A 170 -2.56 -15.10 -21.68
N ARG A 171 -2.62 -13.75 -21.79
CA ARG A 171 -3.32 -12.87 -20.85
C ARG A 171 -3.84 -11.66 -21.60
N ASP A 172 -4.93 -11.11 -21.11
CA ASP A 172 -5.40 -9.81 -21.50
C ASP A 172 -4.54 -8.74 -20.81
N PHE A 173 -4.17 -7.71 -21.54
CA PHE A 173 -3.32 -6.63 -21.03
C PHE A 173 -3.58 -5.34 -21.81
N ILE A 174 -3.18 -4.23 -21.22
CA ILE A 174 -3.18 -2.94 -21.89
C ILE A 174 -1.75 -2.47 -22.20
N LEU A 175 -1.60 -1.73 -23.28
CA LEU A 175 -0.46 -0.87 -23.53
C LEU A 175 -0.90 0.58 -23.31
N GLN A 176 -0.40 1.18 -22.26
CA GLN A 176 -0.60 2.59 -21.91
C GLN A 176 0.57 3.40 -22.42
N GLU A 177 0.36 4.58 -23.00
CA GLU A 177 1.44 5.46 -23.40
C GLU A 177 2.28 5.84 -22.17
N PHE A 178 3.60 5.87 -22.33
CA PHE A 178 4.49 6.32 -21.27
C PHE A 178 4.47 7.85 -21.19
N VAL A 179 4.22 8.37 -20.02
CA VAL A 179 4.29 9.81 -19.71
C VAL A 179 5.51 10.05 -18.81
N PRO A 180 6.47 10.88 -19.24
CA PRO A 180 7.56 11.31 -18.36
C PRO A 180 7.02 12.27 -17.31
N GLY A 181 7.55 12.17 -16.08
CA GLY A 181 7.12 13.03 -14.98
C GLY A 181 7.44 12.42 -13.62
N ILE A 182 6.86 12.99 -12.59
CA ILE A 182 7.04 12.59 -11.19
C ILE A 182 5.78 11.88 -10.73
N GLU A 183 5.93 10.63 -10.24
CA GLU A 183 4.84 9.89 -9.62
C GLU A 183 4.54 10.46 -8.24
N PHE A 184 3.27 10.81 -8.01
CA PHE A 184 2.82 11.50 -6.81
C PHE A 184 1.36 11.13 -6.54
N GLY A 185 1.04 10.73 -5.32
CA GLY A 185 -0.28 10.26 -4.93
C GLY A 185 -0.98 11.20 -3.95
N VAL A 186 -2.32 11.19 -3.98
CA VAL A 186 -3.15 11.89 -3.00
C VAL A 186 -4.31 11.00 -2.56
N GLY A 187 -4.52 10.92 -1.26
CA GLY A 187 -5.60 10.12 -0.68
C GLY A 187 -6.22 10.75 0.56
N THR A 188 -7.35 10.20 0.97
CA THR A 188 -8.05 10.60 2.18
C THR A 188 -9.00 9.50 2.65
N TRP A 189 -9.57 9.65 3.83
CA TRP A 189 -10.63 8.80 4.33
C TRP A 189 -11.99 9.34 3.94
N VAL A 190 -12.92 8.44 3.65
CA VAL A 190 -14.30 8.74 3.23
C VAL A 190 -15.25 8.13 4.25
N GLY A 191 -16.19 8.91 4.70
CA GLY A 191 -17.32 8.47 5.52
C GLY A 191 -18.65 8.81 4.87
N PRO A 192 -19.78 8.54 5.55
CA PRO A 192 -21.11 8.84 5.03
C PRO A 192 -21.35 10.31 4.70
N ASN A 193 -20.60 11.22 5.34
CA ASN A 193 -20.70 12.66 5.14
C ASN A 193 -19.62 13.23 4.20
N GLY A 194 -18.90 12.39 3.45
CA GLY A 194 -17.86 12.78 2.52
C GLY A 194 -16.45 12.59 3.05
N PHE A 195 -15.52 13.36 2.52
CA PHE A 195 -14.10 13.28 2.86
C PHE A 195 -13.80 13.79 4.27
N THR A 196 -12.82 13.15 4.93
CA THR A 196 -12.21 13.73 6.12
C THR A 196 -11.33 14.93 5.73
N LYS A 197 -11.08 15.82 6.70
CA LYS A 197 -10.16 16.96 6.52
C LYS A 197 -8.69 16.59 6.36
N ASN A 198 -8.33 15.35 6.69
CA ASN A 198 -6.94 14.89 6.68
C ASN A 198 -6.59 14.36 5.28
N ILE A 199 -6.00 15.20 4.45
CA ILE A 199 -5.53 14.85 3.11
C ILE A 199 -4.12 14.30 3.23
N LEU A 200 -3.87 13.13 2.65
CA LEU A 200 -2.55 12.50 2.59
C LEU A 200 -1.94 12.68 1.22
N GLU A 201 -0.72 13.16 1.18
CA GLU A 201 0.11 13.16 -0.02
C GLU A 201 1.26 12.16 0.15
N GLY A 202 1.70 11.51 -0.95
CA GLY A 202 2.71 10.47 -0.85
C GLY A 202 3.48 10.15 -2.12
N PHE A 203 4.67 9.59 -1.92
CA PHE A 203 5.62 9.19 -2.95
C PHE A 203 5.99 7.72 -2.75
N GLU A 204 5.49 6.86 -3.62
CA GLU A 204 5.69 5.41 -3.59
C GLU A 204 6.96 4.98 -4.35
N HIS A 205 7.63 3.96 -3.83
CA HIS A 205 8.81 3.36 -4.46
C HIS A 205 8.51 1.89 -4.82
N LYS A 206 8.09 1.67 -6.08
CA LYS A 206 7.58 0.37 -6.56
C LYS A 206 8.65 -0.60 -7.04
N LYS A 207 9.85 -0.14 -7.41
CA LYS A 207 10.93 -1.00 -7.90
C LYS A 207 11.64 -1.72 -6.78
N LEU A 208 12.00 -2.99 -7.02
CA LEU A 208 12.64 -3.86 -6.03
C LEU A 208 13.97 -3.30 -5.51
N MET A 209 14.76 -2.70 -6.38
CA MET A 209 16.14 -2.29 -6.08
C MET A 209 16.31 -0.78 -6.18
N SER A 210 17.30 -0.27 -5.46
CA SER A 210 17.76 1.12 -5.52
C SER A 210 18.07 1.55 -6.95
N GLY A 211 17.97 2.85 -7.23
CA GLY A 211 18.10 3.39 -8.58
C GLY A 211 16.95 3.00 -9.51
N ASN A 212 15.84 2.52 -8.97
CA ASN A 212 14.69 2.01 -9.74
C ASN A 212 15.04 0.84 -10.67
N TYR A 213 15.94 -0.04 -10.26
CA TYR A 213 16.25 -1.29 -10.93
C TYR A 213 15.35 -2.45 -10.48
N GLY A 214 15.44 -3.56 -11.21
CA GLY A 214 14.69 -4.78 -10.92
C GLY A 214 13.24 -4.73 -11.40
N CYS A 215 12.46 -5.71 -10.95
CA CYS A 215 11.03 -5.81 -11.28
C CYS A 215 10.20 -4.82 -10.44
N ASN A 216 8.95 -4.59 -10.87
CA ASN A 216 7.97 -3.94 -10.02
C ASN A 216 7.58 -4.87 -8.88
N THR A 217 7.36 -4.30 -7.70
CA THR A 217 6.81 -4.96 -6.52
C THR A 217 5.44 -4.38 -6.19
N GLY A 218 4.81 -4.83 -5.12
CA GLY A 218 3.70 -4.09 -4.53
C GLY A 218 4.19 -2.69 -4.17
N GLU A 219 5.20 -2.63 -3.30
CA GLU A 219 5.90 -1.41 -2.90
C GLU A 219 7.10 -1.76 -2.01
N GLN A 220 8.17 -0.96 -2.07
CA GLN A 220 9.38 -1.12 -1.24
C GLN A 220 9.50 -0.07 -0.14
N GLY A 221 8.69 0.95 -0.20
CA GLY A 221 8.62 2.03 0.79
C GLY A 221 7.95 3.27 0.24
N THR A 222 7.53 4.14 1.15
CA THR A 222 6.78 5.35 0.82
C THR A 222 7.16 6.49 1.76
N VAL A 223 7.17 7.70 1.22
CA VAL A 223 7.26 8.94 1.98
C VAL A 223 5.90 9.62 1.95
N ILE A 224 5.31 9.89 3.11
CA ILE A 224 3.96 10.46 3.24
C ILE A 224 3.90 11.63 4.22
N LYS A 225 2.88 12.47 4.03
CA LYS A 225 2.52 13.54 4.95
C LYS A 225 1.04 13.83 4.89
N TYR A 226 0.43 14.02 6.05
CA TYR A 226 -0.88 14.67 6.12
C TYR A 226 -0.69 16.18 5.97
N VAL A 227 -1.30 16.74 4.94
CA VAL A 227 -1.20 18.16 4.58
C VAL A 227 -2.48 18.91 4.93
N SER A 228 -2.36 20.21 5.15
CA SER A 228 -3.50 21.09 5.40
C SER A 228 -4.15 21.57 4.10
N GLU A 229 -3.35 21.71 3.05
CA GLU A 229 -3.79 22.12 1.72
C GLU A 229 -3.11 21.25 0.66
N SER A 230 -3.86 20.84 -0.35
CA SER A 230 -3.34 20.05 -1.46
C SER A 230 -3.96 20.50 -2.78
N LYS A 231 -3.14 21.12 -3.60
CA LYS A 231 -3.55 21.48 -4.97
C LYS A 231 -3.92 20.21 -5.75
N LEU A 232 -3.18 19.09 -5.57
CA LEU A 232 -3.49 17.85 -6.27
C LEU A 232 -4.86 17.31 -5.87
N PHE A 233 -5.21 17.37 -4.57
CA PHE A 233 -6.53 16.98 -4.09
C PHE A 233 -7.64 17.86 -4.70
N ASP A 234 -7.49 19.17 -4.63
CA ASP A 234 -8.50 20.12 -5.12
C ASP A 234 -8.70 20.01 -6.64
N ASP A 235 -7.62 19.83 -7.39
CA ASP A 235 -7.67 19.71 -8.85
C ASP A 235 -8.21 18.33 -9.30
N THR A 236 -8.20 17.29 -8.44
CA THR A 236 -8.44 15.92 -8.88
C THR A 236 -9.41 15.16 -7.97
N LEU A 237 -8.94 14.55 -6.86
CA LEU A 237 -9.70 13.60 -6.03
C LEU A 237 -10.98 14.21 -5.46
N LYS A 238 -10.98 15.49 -5.11
CA LYS A 238 -12.12 16.21 -4.58
C LYS A 238 -13.36 16.14 -5.49
N ARG A 239 -13.18 16.02 -6.80
CA ARG A 239 -14.27 15.93 -7.78
C ARG A 239 -15.13 14.66 -7.63
N PHE A 240 -14.66 13.70 -6.87
CA PHE A 240 -15.32 12.41 -6.70
C PHE A 240 -16.07 12.27 -5.37
N GLU A 241 -16.07 13.30 -4.50
CA GLU A 241 -16.67 13.23 -3.17
C GLU A 241 -18.13 12.79 -3.23
N ASP A 242 -18.96 13.51 -4.00
CA ASP A 242 -20.39 13.19 -4.16
C ASP A 242 -20.61 11.78 -4.71
N TYR A 243 -19.75 11.36 -5.63
CA TYR A 243 -19.84 10.02 -6.21
C TYR A 243 -19.48 8.93 -5.21
N LEU A 244 -18.43 9.11 -4.40
CA LEU A 244 -18.01 8.16 -3.37
C LEU A 244 -19.06 8.04 -2.25
N VAL A 245 -19.67 9.15 -1.86
CA VAL A 245 -20.82 9.15 -0.94
C VAL A 245 -22.02 8.43 -1.56
N TYR A 246 -22.35 8.74 -2.82
CA TYR A 246 -23.45 8.11 -3.53
C TYR A 246 -23.33 6.59 -3.61
N ILE A 247 -22.13 6.07 -3.86
CA ILE A 247 -21.90 4.60 -3.90
C ILE A 247 -21.73 4.00 -2.50
N GLY A 248 -21.80 4.78 -1.43
CA GLY A 248 -21.67 4.32 -0.03
C GLY A 248 -20.27 3.82 0.32
N HIS A 249 -19.21 4.34 -0.33
CA HIS A 249 -17.84 3.97 0.04
C HIS A 249 -17.49 4.52 1.42
N THR A 250 -17.04 3.66 2.34
CA THR A 250 -16.57 4.07 3.67
C THR A 250 -15.22 3.44 3.94
N GLY A 251 -14.16 4.25 3.84
CA GLY A 251 -12.79 3.77 3.97
C GLY A 251 -11.78 4.71 3.34
N TYR A 252 -10.59 4.19 3.09
CA TYR A 252 -9.52 4.94 2.42
C TYR A 252 -9.69 4.93 0.91
N VAL A 253 -9.43 6.04 0.27
CA VAL A 253 -9.32 6.19 -1.16
C VAL A 253 -8.03 6.94 -1.51
N ASP A 254 -7.36 6.48 -2.53
CA ASP A 254 -6.15 7.08 -3.06
C ASP A 254 -6.19 7.10 -4.60
N LEU A 255 -5.59 8.12 -5.18
CA LEU A 255 -5.43 8.25 -6.61
C LEU A 255 -3.99 8.65 -6.93
N ALA A 256 -3.28 7.77 -7.63
CA ALA A 256 -1.92 7.99 -8.07
C ALA A 256 -1.87 8.74 -9.41
N PHE A 257 -0.90 9.64 -9.55
CA PHE A 257 -0.68 10.48 -10.74
C PHE A 257 0.77 10.47 -11.19
N ILE A 258 0.97 10.77 -12.48
CA ILE A 258 2.21 11.36 -12.96
C ILE A 258 1.96 12.86 -13.14
N ILE A 259 2.74 13.69 -12.45
CA ILE A 259 2.82 15.13 -12.78
C ILE A 259 3.77 15.26 -13.96
N ASP A 260 3.21 15.56 -15.12
CA ASP A 260 4.00 15.61 -16.37
C ASP A 260 4.90 16.85 -16.45
N GLU A 261 5.71 16.95 -17.51
CA GLU A 261 6.66 18.05 -17.74
C GLU A 261 5.99 19.43 -17.90
N LYS A 262 4.66 19.48 -17.99
CA LYS A 262 3.88 20.72 -18.05
C LYS A 262 3.19 21.02 -16.70
N GLY A 263 3.38 20.18 -15.70
CA GLY A 263 2.71 20.28 -14.41
C GLY A 263 1.27 19.75 -14.42
N GLU A 264 0.86 19.01 -15.47
CA GLU A 264 -0.49 18.45 -15.55
C GLU A 264 -0.57 17.09 -14.85
N PRO A 265 -1.54 16.87 -13.96
CA PRO A 265 -1.72 15.58 -13.31
C PRO A 265 -2.36 14.56 -14.27
N ARG A 266 -1.64 13.48 -14.54
CA ARG A 266 -2.08 12.35 -15.36
C ARG A 266 -2.42 11.18 -14.46
N PRO A 267 -3.71 10.83 -14.28
CA PRO A 267 -4.10 9.77 -13.37
C PRO A 267 -3.60 8.42 -13.85
N LEU A 268 -3.16 7.59 -12.90
CA LEU A 268 -2.64 6.24 -13.15
C LEU A 268 -3.67 5.18 -12.76
N GLU A 269 -4.00 5.11 -11.47
CA GLU A 269 -4.88 4.07 -10.94
C GLU A 269 -5.52 4.51 -9.63
N TRP A 270 -6.71 3.92 -9.35
CA TRP A 270 -7.39 4.00 -8.08
C TRP A 270 -6.79 3.02 -7.08
N THR A 271 -6.76 3.41 -5.83
CA THR A 271 -6.64 2.51 -4.68
C THR A 271 -7.86 2.73 -3.80
N MET A 272 -8.78 1.76 -3.79
CA MET A 272 -10.07 1.85 -3.07
C MET A 272 -10.06 1.07 -1.76
N ARG A 273 -8.90 0.98 -1.14
CA ARG A 273 -8.60 0.24 0.08
C ARG A 273 -7.39 0.85 0.77
N LYS A 274 -7.12 0.41 2.00
CA LYS A 274 -5.86 0.72 2.67
C LYS A 274 -4.68 0.17 1.85
N GLY A 275 -3.76 1.04 1.48
CA GLY A 275 -2.52 0.64 0.80
C GLY A 275 -1.62 -0.19 1.73
N TRP A 276 -0.79 -1.04 1.17
CA TRP A 276 0.23 -1.77 1.87
C TRP A 276 1.59 -1.50 1.21
N PRO A 277 2.57 -0.90 1.88
CA PRO A 277 2.71 -0.58 3.33
C PRO A 277 2.07 0.74 3.78
N LEU A 278 1.40 1.48 2.90
CA LEU A 278 0.91 2.82 3.17
C LEU A 278 0.18 2.94 4.51
N PHE A 279 -0.77 2.03 4.81
CA PHE A 279 -1.52 2.06 6.07
C PHE A 279 -0.63 1.81 7.30
N ASN A 280 0.39 0.97 7.18
CA ASN A 280 1.36 0.74 8.23
C ASN A 280 2.17 2.01 8.56
N ILE A 281 2.47 2.83 7.54
CA ILE A 281 3.16 4.11 7.68
C ILE A 281 2.20 5.19 8.22
N GLN A 282 0.96 5.22 7.75
CA GLN A 282 -0.08 6.15 8.23
C GLN A 282 -0.27 6.04 9.74
N GLN A 283 -0.26 4.82 10.30
CA GLN A 283 -0.43 4.59 11.73
C GLN A 283 0.66 5.30 12.57
N ALA A 284 1.85 5.52 12.03
CA ALA A 284 2.89 6.32 12.70
C ALA A 284 2.53 7.82 12.79
N LEU A 285 1.66 8.30 11.91
CA LEU A 285 1.16 9.67 11.91
C LEU A 285 -0.14 9.84 12.70
N HIS A 286 -0.88 8.77 12.97
CA HIS A 286 -2.13 8.83 13.72
C HIS A 286 -1.90 9.08 15.20
N LYS A 287 -2.84 9.75 15.86
CA LYS A 287 -2.82 10.06 17.28
C LYS A 287 -4.12 9.61 17.94
N GLY A 288 -4.00 9.16 19.18
CA GLY A 288 -5.15 8.68 19.96
C GLY A 288 -5.44 7.22 19.71
N SER A 289 -6.68 6.79 20.02
CA SER A 289 -7.09 5.41 19.80
C SER A 289 -7.03 5.02 18.33
N VAL A 290 -6.55 3.82 18.04
CA VAL A 290 -6.49 3.28 16.67
C VAL A 290 -7.88 2.90 16.14
N VAL A 291 -8.88 2.76 17.02
CA VAL A 291 -10.23 2.28 16.72
C VAL A 291 -11.26 3.39 16.73
N ASP A 292 -11.25 4.28 17.75
CA ASP A 292 -12.34 5.21 18.01
C ASP A 292 -12.66 6.12 16.83
N TRP A 293 -11.64 6.62 16.14
CA TRP A 293 -11.85 7.48 14.98
C TRP A 293 -12.48 6.73 13.78
N MET A 294 -12.27 5.41 13.66
CA MET A 294 -12.90 4.60 12.62
C MET A 294 -14.40 4.40 12.91
N VAL A 295 -14.73 4.16 14.17
CA VAL A 295 -16.13 4.08 14.62
C VAL A 295 -16.81 5.44 14.44
N ASP A 296 -16.17 6.53 14.83
CA ASP A 296 -16.68 7.87 14.60
C ASP A 296 -16.87 8.18 13.10
N LEU A 297 -15.98 7.70 12.23
CA LEU A 297 -16.11 7.87 10.78
C LEU A 297 -17.36 7.19 10.23
N LEU A 298 -17.68 5.98 10.72
CA LEU A 298 -18.90 5.26 10.36
C LEU A 298 -20.17 6.05 10.77
N ASP A 299 -20.10 6.77 11.88
CA ASP A 299 -21.13 7.70 12.35
C ASP A 299 -21.12 9.05 11.61
N GLY A 300 -20.28 9.23 10.61
CA GLY A 300 -20.14 10.47 9.85
C GLY A 300 -19.40 11.59 10.60
N LYS A 301 -18.59 11.24 11.62
CA LYS A 301 -17.78 12.19 12.40
C LYS A 301 -16.31 12.08 11.98
N ASP A 302 -15.67 13.21 11.70
CA ASP A 302 -14.24 13.30 11.44
C ASP A 302 -13.47 13.64 12.73
N THR A 303 -13.02 12.60 13.44
CA THR A 303 -12.27 12.75 14.69
C THR A 303 -10.80 12.30 14.58
N LEU A 304 -10.37 11.85 13.41
CA LEU A 304 -8.99 11.43 13.19
C LEU A 304 -8.01 12.58 13.44
N LYS A 305 -7.13 12.39 14.41
CA LYS A 305 -6.05 13.33 14.75
C LYS A 305 -4.75 12.81 14.18
N VAL A 306 -4.01 13.69 13.52
CA VAL A 306 -2.75 13.33 12.86
C VAL A 306 -1.59 14.21 13.33
N ARG A 307 -0.37 13.69 13.13
CA ARG A 307 0.88 14.45 13.24
C ARG A 307 1.10 15.23 11.95
N LYS A 308 1.79 16.36 12.05
CA LYS A 308 2.23 17.15 10.89
C LYS A 308 3.65 16.79 10.43
N ASP A 309 4.18 15.71 10.97
CA ASP A 309 5.48 15.18 10.57
C ASP A 309 5.38 14.53 9.18
N ILE A 310 6.52 14.40 8.51
CA ILE A 310 6.69 13.49 7.38
C ILE A 310 6.98 12.11 7.95
N ALA A 311 6.37 11.08 7.39
CA ALA A 311 6.68 9.71 7.69
C ALA A 311 7.30 9.02 6.48
N THR A 312 8.37 8.27 6.71
CA THR A 312 8.96 7.36 5.74
C THR A 312 8.86 5.95 6.28
N GLY A 313 8.35 5.02 5.46
CA GLY A 313 8.39 3.60 5.75
C GLY A 313 9.26 2.88 4.75
N VAL A 314 10.09 1.97 5.26
CA VAL A 314 10.97 1.10 4.48
C VAL A 314 10.56 -0.34 4.71
N VAL A 315 10.23 -1.05 3.64
CA VAL A 315 9.85 -2.47 3.70
C VAL A 315 11.10 -3.31 3.94
N ILE A 316 11.01 -4.24 4.87
CA ILE A 316 12.04 -5.26 5.13
C ILE A 316 11.47 -6.61 4.65
N PRO A 317 11.74 -7.00 3.41
CA PRO A 317 11.41 -8.32 2.90
C PRO A 317 12.58 -9.28 3.08
N ILE A 318 12.28 -10.57 2.94
CA ILE A 318 13.30 -11.63 2.96
C ILE A 318 13.17 -12.56 1.76
N GLY A 319 14.20 -13.37 1.53
CA GLY A 319 14.19 -14.47 0.59
C GLY A 319 13.95 -14.04 -0.85
N ASP A 320 12.97 -14.70 -1.48
CA ASP A 320 12.67 -14.55 -2.89
C ASP A 320 11.65 -13.44 -3.20
N TYR A 321 11.35 -12.54 -2.24
CA TYR A 321 10.42 -11.44 -2.48
C TYR A 321 10.80 -10.64 -3.75
N PRO A 322 9.89 -10.32 -4.62
CA PRO A 322 8.43 -10.54 -4.59
C PRO A 322 8.00 -11.84 -5.29
N ARG A 323 8.88 -12.83 -5.45
CA ARG A 323 8.66 -14.05 -6.24
C ARG A 323 8.47 -15.33 -5.42
N SER A 324 8.39 -15.25 -4.11
CA SER A 324 8.25 -16.38 -3.20
C SER A 324 7.10 -17.33 -3.54
N LYS A 325 5.95 -16.78 -3.94
CA LYS A 325 4.81 -17.59 -4.43
C LYS A 325 5.16 -18.41 -5.70
N THR A 326 6.13 -17.97 -6.48
CA THR A 326 6.56 -18.64 -7.72
C THR A 326 7.65 -19.67 -7.45
N THR A 327 8.54 -19.40 -6.49
CA THR A 327 9.63 -20.30 -6.12
C THR A 327 9.21 -21.44 -5.21
N GLY A 328 8.08 -21.26 -4.49
CA GLY A 328 7.53 -22.26 -3.58
C GLY A 328 8.37 -22.49 -2.32
N ARG A 329 9.34 -21.62 -2.03
CA ARG A 329 10.16 -21.72 -0.81
C ARG A 329 9.37 -21.24 0.40
N ASP A 330 9.49 -21.97 1.51
CA ASP A 330 8.93 -21.56 2.80
C ASP A 330 9.95 -20.71 3.55
N HIS A 331 9.62 -19.44 3.73
CA HIS A 331 10.44 -18.46 4.45
C HIS A 331 9.91 -18.22 5.88
N SER A 332 9.13 -19.13 6.43
CA SER A 332 8.60 -19.01 7.79
C SER A 332 9.56 -19.61 8.84
N GLY A 333 9.55 -18.99 10.03
CA GLY A 333 10.29 -19.48 11.19
C GLY A 333 11.67 -18.87 11.41
N PHE A 334 12.11 -17.94 10.57
CA PHE A 334 13.36 -17.21 10.82
C PHE A 334 13.18 -16.24 11.98
N PRO A 335 14.08 -16.21 12.97
CA PRO A 335 14.00 -15.26 14.07
C PRO A 335 14.21 -13.83 13.57
N ILE A 336 13.50 -12.89 14.20
CA ILE A 336 13.65 -11.46 13.94
C ILE A 336 14.26 -10.85 15.19
N TYR A 337 15.54 -10.52 15.13
CA TYR A 337 16.24 -9.87 16.22
C TYR A 337 16.15 -8.34 16.08
N GLY A 338 16.29 -7.63 17.21
CA GLY A 338 16.31 -6.17 17.27
C GLY A 338 14.94 -5.50 17.37
N LEU A 339 13.84 -6.25 17.38
CA LEU A 339 12.54 -5.69 17.72
C LEU A 339 12.52 -5.28 19.19
N PRO A 340 11.94 -4.10 19.55
CA PRO A 340 11.78 -3.70 20.94
C PRO A 340 10.75 -4.58 21.66
N ASP A 341 10.88 -4.69 22.99
CA ASP A 341 9.92 -5.44 23.82
C ASP A 341 8.50 -4.85 23.72
N GLU A 342 8.39 -3.52 23.67
CA GLU A 342 7.14 -2.83 23.40
C GLU A 342 7.14 -2.35 21.94
N LEU A 343 6.18 -2.84 21.17
CA LEU A 343 6.01 -2.44 19.77
C LEU A 343 5.54 -1.00 19.68
N THR A 344 6.38 -0.15 19.13
CA THR A 344 6.09 1.25 18.81
C THR A 344 5.66 1.40 17.36
N THR A 345 5.31 2.61 16.94
CA THR A 345 5.04 2.89 15.52
C THR A 345 6.30 2.88 14.63
N ASP A 346 7.49 2.68 15.23
CA ASP A 346 8.74 2.55 14.49
C ASP A 346 8.80 1.26 13.67
N PHE A 347 8.08 0.23 14.12
CA PHE A 347 7.98 -1.04 13.42
C PHE A 347 6.52 -1.45 13.25
N ALA A 348 6.13 -1.75 12.02
CA ALA A 348 4.84 -2.33 11.71
C ALA A 348 5.01 -3.79 11.29
N LEU A 349 4.41 -4.69 12.04
CA LEU A 349 4.48 -6.13 11.81
C LEU A 349 3.57 -6.52 10.63
N CYS A 350 4.11 -7.31 9.71
CA CYS A 350 3.38 -7.78 8.53
C CYS A 350 3.27 -9.30 8.52
N GLU A 351 4.07 -9.99 7.74
CA GLU A 351 4.02 -11.46 7.64
C GLU A 351 4.88 -12.12 8.72
N VAL A 352 4.42 -12.01 9.96
CA VAL A 352 5.09 -12.56 11.15
C VAL A 352 4.16 -13.44 11.98
N MET A 353 4.74 -14.24 12.88
CA MET A 353 4.03 -15.09 13.86
C MET A 353 4.83 -15.22 15.15
N VAL A 354 4.22 -15.76 16.19
CA VAL A 354 4.94 -16.24 17.37
C VAL A 354 5.55 -17.61 17.07
N GLY A 355 6.84 -17.72 17.31
CA GLY A 355 7.61 -18.95 17.25
C GLY A 355 8.61 -19.01 18.39
N ASN A 356 9.65 -19.84 18.26
CA ASN A 356 10.78 -19.87 19.18
C ASN A 356 12.06 -19.44 18.43
N ALA A 357 12.93 -18.76 19.14
CA ALA A 357 14.25 -18.38 18.63
C ALA A 357 15.33 -18.63 19.67
N PRO A 358 16.52 -19.12 19.26
CA PRO A 358 17.68 -19.22 20.13
C PRO A 358 18.15 -17.80 20.52
N GLN A 359 18.37 -17.60 21.81
CA GLN A 359 18.86 -16.34 22.37
C GLN A 359 20.01 -16.62 23.34
N ASN A 360 20.99 -15.73 23.38
CA ASN A 360 22.06 -15.79 24.37
C ASN A 360 21.55 -15.26 25.71
N ASP A 361 21.83 -15.98 26.79
CA ASP A 361 21.65 -15.51 28.16
C ASP A 361 22.91 -15.84 29.03
N GLU A 362 22.84 -15.56 30.32
CA GLU A 362 23.93 -15.79 31.23
C GLU A 362 24.39 -17.27 31.34
N ASN A 363 23.50 -18.20 30.97
CA ASN A 363 23.71 -19.66 31.04
C ASN A 363 24.00 -20.29 29.66
N GLY A 364 24.11 -19.51 28.61
CA GLY A 364 24.38 -19.97 27.25
C GLY A 364 23.26 -19.68 26.27
N ILE A 365 22.98 -20.61 25.35
CA ILE A 365 21.92 -20.47 24.33
C ILE A 365 20.65 -21.13 24.84
N VAL A 366 19.57 -20.35 24.89
CA VAL A 366 18.24 -20.80 25.33
C VAL A 366 17.19 -20.50 24.26
N GLU A 367 16.24 -21.40 24.06
CA GLU A 367 15.08 -21.18 23.21
C GLU A 367 14.02 -20.35 23.95
N ARG A 368 13.61 -19.23 23.35
CA ARG A 368 12.55 -18.36 23.91
C ARG A 368 11.46 -18.07 22.88
N PRO A 369 10.21 -17.88 23.34
CA PRO A 369 9.15 -17.35 22.48
C PRO A 369 9.60 -16.02 21.88
N SER A 370 9.46 -15.89 20.57
CA SER A 370 9.93 -14.74 19.82
C SER A 370 9.06 -14.49 18.61
N ILE A 371 9.09 -13.27 18.09
CA ILE A 371 8.51 -12.99 16.78
C ILE A 371 9.44 -13.59 15.71
N VAL A 372 8.85 -14.37 14.81
CA VAL A 372 9.55 -15.01 13.70
C VAL A 372 8.80 -14.72 12.39
N THR A 373 9.44 -14.92 11.27
CA THR A 373 8.82 -14.72 9.96
C THR A 373 7.71 -15.73 9.70
N ALA A 374 6.66 -15.32 8.99
CA ALA A 374 5.57 -16.16 8.50
C ALA A 374 5.37 -16.08 6.98
N GLY A 375 6.14 -15.23 6.32
CA GLY A 375 6.18 -14.99 4.89
C GLY A 375 7.40 -14.17 4.53
N ASP A 376 7.40 -13.55 3.35
CA ASP A 376 8.56 -12.83 2.80
C ASP A 376 8.45 -11.31 2.90
N TYR A 377 7.27 -10.76 3.17
CA TYR A 377 7.03 -9.34 3.44
C TYR A 377 6.93 -9.10 4.94
N VAL A 378 8.08 -9.07 5.63
CA VAL A 378 8.15 -9.30 7.08
C VAL A 378 7.64 -8.14 7.90
N LEU A 379 8.18 -6.93 7.68
CA LEU A 379 7.82 -5.75 8.46
C LEU A 379 8.13 -4.46 7.71
N VAL A 380 7.63 -3.33 8.23
CA VAL A 380 7.94 -1.99 7.75
C VAL A 380 8.62 -1.23 8.88
N ALA A 381 9.82 -0.70 8.61
CA ALA A 381 10.51 0.20 9.51
C ALA A 381 10.12 1.64 9.19
N ASN A 382 9.54 2.34 10.16
CA ASN A 382 9.06 3.70 10.01
C ASN A 382 10.03 4.72 10.63
N GLY A 383 10.07 5.91 10.07
CA GLY A 383 10.76 7.07 10.63
C GLY A 383 9.93 8.33 10.48
N LEU A 384 9.89 9.16 11.52
CA LEU A 384 9.18 10.44 11.51
C LEU A 384 10.18 11.60 11.51
N GLY A 385 9.92 12.65 10.74
CA GLY A 385 10.79 13.83 10.69
C GLY A 385 10.04 15.09 10.28
N LYS A 386 10.67 16.24 10.49
CA LYS A 386 10.18 17.53 9.98
C LYS A 386 10.51 17.70 8.50
N THR A 387 11.56 17.02 8.05
CA THR A 387 12.02 16.99 6.66
C THR A 387 12.03 15.54 6.15
N VAL A 388 12.00 15.36 4.82
CA VAL A 388 12.11 14.04 4.19
C VAL A 388 13.38 13.34 4.64
N LYS A 389 14.51 14.03 4.62
CA LYS A 389 15.81 13.50 5.02
C LYS A 389 15.81 12.99 6.46
N GLN A 390 15.28 13.76 7.42
CA GLN A 390 15.17 13.33 8.82
C GLN A 390 14.29 12.08 8.97
N ALA A 391 13.16 12.03 8.25
CA ALA A 391 12.26 10.87 8.28
C ALA A 391 12.96 9.62 7.72
N CYS A 392 13.65 9.74 6.58
CA CYS A 392 14.41 8.65 5.95
C CYS A 392 15.56 8.17 6.86
N GLU A 393 16.37 9.08 7.40
CA GLU A 393 17.46 8.72 8.31
C GLU A 393 16.98 7.95 9.55
N ARG A 394 15.80 8.31 10.08
CA ARG A 394 15.22 7.58 11.22
C ARG A 394 14.67 6.22 10.81
N ALA A 395 14.03 6.12 9.64
CA ALA A 395 13.56 4.85 9.12
C ALA A 395 14.73 3.87 8.90
N TYR A 396 15.82 4.33 8.28
CA TYR A 396 17.00 3.48 8.08
C TYR A 396 17.74 3.13 9.39
N LYS A 397 17.81 4.04 10.38
CA LYS A 397 18.27 3.68 11.73
C LYS A 397 17.44 2.59 12.40
N ASN A 398 16.15 2.52 12.07
CA ASN A 398 15.29 1.43 12.54
C ASN A 398 15.54 0.16 11.72
N VAL A 399 15.75 0.25 10.39
CA VAL A 399 16.19 -0.89 9.57
C VAL A 399 17.47 -1.53 10.12
N ASP A 400 18.46 -0.72 10.47
CA ASP A 400 19.77 -1.17 10.99
C ASP A 400 19.68 -1.93 12.34
N LYS A 401 18.57 -1.82 13.06
CA LYS A 401 18.33 -2.58 14.30
C LYS A 401 17.86 -4.01 14.02
N ILE A 402 17.30 -4.26 12.85
CA ILE A 402 16.65 -5.53 12.52
C ILE A 402 17.66 -6.48 11.89
N GLU A 403 17.75 -7.67 12.45
CA GLU A 403 18.53 -8.77 11.89
C GLU A 403 17.63 -10.01 11.71
N ILE A 404 17.62 -10.52 10.49
CA ILE A 404 16.99 -11.81 10.14
C ILE A 404 18.10 -12.62 9.45
N PRO A 405 18.52 -13.76 10.01
CA PRO A 405 19.72 -14.47 9.56
C PRO A 405 19.74 -14.74 8.07
N ASP A 406 20.73 -14.19 7.35
CA ASP A 406 21.03 -14.38 5.92
C ASP A 406 19.84 -14.12 4.95
N CYS A 407 18.89 -13.28 5.35
CA CYS A 407 17.62 -13.17 4.63
C CYS A 407 17.21 -11.75 4.25
N ILE A 408 17.75 -10.71 4.87
CA ILE A 408 17.30 -9.32 4.66
C ILE A 408 17.63 -8.84 3.25
N ASN A 409 16.63 -8.25 2.59
CA ASN A 409 16.78 -7.57 1.33
C ASN A 409 16.04 -6.23 1.38
N VAL A 410 16.75 -5.14 1.59
CA VAL A 410 16.19 -3.80 1.80
C VAL A 410 16.61 -2.87 0.67
N ARG A 411 15.67 -2.09 0.16
CA ARG A 411 15.95 -0.97 -0.73
C ARG A 411 16.46 0.23 0.09
N ASP A 412 17.57 0.85 -0.30
CA ASP A 412 18.31 1.83 0.49
C ASP A 412 18.20 3.29 0.02
N ASP A 413 17.39 3.58 -1.01
CA ASP A 413 17.22 4.91 -1.60
C ASP A 413 15.80 5.50 -1.46
N ILE A 414 14.99 5.00 -0.50
CA ILE A 414 13.63 5.52 -0.28
C ILE A 414 13.71 7.01 0.10
N GLY A 415 13.01 7.84 -0.68
CA GLY A 415 12.94 9.28 -0.47
C GLY A 415 14.10 10.10 -1.06
N GLU A 416 15.23 9.50 -1.47
CA GLU A 416 16.37 10.26 -2.01
C GLU A 416 16.03 11.09 -3.26
N ALA A 417 15.24 10.53 -4.16
CA ALA A 417 14.84 11.22 -5.40
C ALA A 417 14.07 12.53 -5.12
N LEU A 418 13.46 12.66 -3.95
CA LEU A 418 12.69 13.85 -3.57
C LEU A 418 13.55 15.10 -3.43
N GLU A 419 14.87 14.97 -3.22
CA GLU A 419 15.79 16.10 -3.24
C GLU A 419 15.68 16.92 -4.52
N HIS A 420 15.52 16.25 -5.66
CA HIS A 420 15.43 16.86 -6.97
C HIS A 420 13.98 16.99 -7.47
N GLN A 421 13.07 16.16 -7.01
CA GLN A 421 11.68 16.15 -7.46
C GLN A 421 10.83 17.23 -6.79
N LEU A 422 11.05 17.49 -5.49
CA LEU A 422 10.27 18.48 -4.75
C LEU A 422 10.41 19.90 -5.33
N PRO A 423 11.60 20.41 -5.68
CA PRO A 423 11.71 21.72 -6.31
C PRO A 423 10.90 21.85 -7.61
N VAL A 424 10.82 20.78 -8.41
CA VAL A 424 10.03 20.76 -9.65
C VAL A 424 8.54 20.80 -9.32
N LEU A 425 8.07 19.97 -8.38
CA LEU A 425 6.68 19.93 -7.93
C LEU A 425 6.24 21.26 -7.32
N HIS A 426 7.09 21.86 -6.48
CA HIS A 426 6.84 23.18 -5.88
C HIS A 426 6.68 24.26 -6.96
N GLY A 427 7.45 24.18 -8.06
CA GLY A 427 7.31 25.08 -9.21
C GLY A 427 5.93 25.01 -9.86
N TYR A 428 5.22 23.88 -9.72
CA TYR A 428 3.83 23.69 -10.18
C TYR A 428 2.79 23.89 -9.06
N GLY A 429 3.23 24.15 -7.83
CA GLY A 429 2.37 24.31 -6.65
C GLY A 429 1.90 23.01 -6.01
N TYR A 430 2.57 21.89 -6.28
CA TYR A 430 2.30 20.59 -5.66
C TYR A 430 3.28 20.28 -4.54
N ALA A 431 2.89 19.43 -3.60
CA ALA A 431 3.70 18.94 -2.49
C ALA A 431 4.36 20.07 -1.63
N THR A 432 3.73 21.22 -1.57
CA THR A 432 4.31 22.44 -0.98
C THR A 432 4.61 22.35 0.52
N GLU A 433 4.00 21.40 1.22
CA GLU A 433 4.27 21.16 2.64
C GLU A 433 5.42 20.15 2.87
N PHE A 434 5.97 19.54 1.82
CA PHE A 434 7.16 18.70 1.93
C PHE A 434 8.42 19.54 1.85
N ILE A 435 9.33 19.35 2.80
CA ILE A 435 10.66 19.97 2.83
C ILE A 435 11.67 18.82 2.82
N TYR A 436 12.62 18.83 1.87
CA TYR A 436 13.61 17.76 1.77
C TYR A 436 14.62 17.81 2.90
N ASP A 437 15.25 18.97 3.14
CA ASP A 437 16.23 19.20 4.21
C ASP A 437 16.07 20.62 4.76
N GLU A 438 16.56 20.85 5.96
CA GLU A 438 16.58 22.19 6.54
C GLU A 438 17.53 23.09 5.73
N VAL A 439 17.04 24.25 5.33
CA VAL A 439 17.91 25.28 4.75
C VAL A 439 18.84 25.72 5.88
N LYS A 440 20.12 25.34 5.83
CA LYS A 440 21.10 25.97 6.70
C LYS A 440 21.15 27.44 6.31
N GLU A 441 20.66 28.32 7.18
CA GLU A 441 20.97 29.73 7.05
C GLU A 441 22.50 29.81 6.97
N SER A 442 23.01 30.23 5.83
CA SER A 442 24.43 30.59 5.72
C SER A 442 24.68 31.70 6.73
N GLU A 443 25.44 31.40 7.78
CA GLU A 443 26.03 32.44 8.62
C GLU A 443 26.81 33.34 7.66
N GLU A 444 26.24 34.53 7.33
CA GLU A 444 26.97 35.64 6.73
C GLU A 444 27.84 36.33 7.77
#